data_951d5741ca5f1a6edb5366590d0bbb36
#
_entry.id   951d5741ca5f1a6edb5366590d0bbb36
#
_cell.length_a   1.000
_cell.length_b   1.000
_cell.length_c   1.000
_cell.angle_alpha   90.00
_cell.angle_beta   90.00
_cell.angle_gamma   90.00
#
_symmetry.space_group_name_H-M   'P 1'
#
loop_
_entity.id
_entity.type
_entity.pdbx_description
1 polymer ?
#
loop_
_entity_poly.entity_id
_entity_poly.type
_entity_poly.pdbx_seq_one_letter_code
_entity_poly.pdbx_strand_id
1 'polypeptide(L)'
;MPDKDVSLATRVEITKKYAAAYEAASKKDKSKILDQLVEVTGWNRDHARQQLRRRLTQPRGRATATVAVIDRRKSRGRKYSYDAIKVLQHVWATAGGICGKYLAASMADWIQAMEAAGALVPGQDRYSRQVRTELLAMSAATIDRYLAPAKARDPIRGKSATKPGKLLRNSISVRKAGDEIEAEPGFFEVDTVAHCGPTLKGEFARTVNFTDMHTGWVFTRAIRNNAMVNIVAAFEEFITTVPFMVTGIDSDNGSEFINHQVLGWSAERKIFYTRSRPYQKNDQATIESKNNHLVRRYGFYYRYDTAIQRELLNRLWDLVCDRLNYFTPTTKPTGYTADAIGRRRRVYDKPRTPYQRLFDAGVLNPAQQQELATYKASLNVVEIAAEIDTIQQRLIALAAIPTRRLERELEDQAARAMPEADWIKLYG
;
A
#
# COMPACT_ATOMS: atom_id res chain seq x y z
N MET A 1 23.22 8.84 -26.59
CA MET A 1 22.02 9.63 -26.22
C MET A 1 22.50 10.96 -25.74
N PRO A 2 22.17 12.09 -26.34
CA PRO A 2 22.61 13.38 -25.83
C PRO A 2 21.95 13.68 -24.51
N ASP A 3 22.76 14.14 -23.59
CA ASP A 3 22.42 14.54 -22.23
C ASP A 3 21.35 15.65 -22.25
N LYS A 4 20.14 15.35 -21.76
CA LYS A 4 18.96 16.22 -21.88
C LYS A 4 18.78 17.21 -20.73
N ASP A 5 19.81 17.49 -19.97
CA ASP A 5 19.71 18.37 -18.81
C ASP A 5 20.08 19.85 -19.10
N VAL A 6 19.20 20.49 -19.89
CA VAL A 6 19.23 21.96 -20.00
C VAL A 6 18.76 22.55 -18.67
N SER A 7 19.55 23.40 -18.04
CA SER A 7 19.25 24.02 -16.75
C SER A 7 17.97 24.85 -16.80
N LEU A 8 17.31 25.03 -15.64
CA LEU A 8 16.10 25.87 -15.55
C LEU A 8 16.35 27.30 -16.01
N ALA A 9 17.56 27.88 -15.77
CA ALA A 9 17.95 29.21 -16.24
C ALA A 9 18.00 29.24 -17.75
N THR A 10 18.64 28.26 -18.37
CA THR A 10 18.75 28.16 -19.84
C THR A 10 17.39 27.95 -20.50
N ARG A 11 16.49 27.15 -19.90
CA ARG A 11 15.12 27.00 -20.38
C ARG A 11 14.33 28.30 -20.33
N VAL A 12 14.53 29.11 -19.31
CA VAL A 12 13.95 30.47 -19.21
C VAL A 12 14.45 31.41 -20.29
N GLU A 13 15.74 31.41 -20.56
CA GLU A 13 16.36 32.26 -21.59
C GLU A 13 15.89 31.88 -23.00
N ILE A 14 15.88 30.59 -23.32
CA ILE A 14 15.37 30.09 -24.58
C ILE A 14 13.90 30.50 -24.76
N THR A 15 13.08 30.34 -23.74
CA THR A 15 11.65 30.70 -23.78
C THR A 15 11.48 32.22 -24.01
N LYS A 16 12.31 33.06 -23.39
CA LYS A 16 12.31 34.54 -23.63
C LYS A 16 12.62 34.87 -25.08
N LYS A 17 13.64 34.22 -25.62
CA LYS A 17 14.10 34.44 -27.00
C LYS A 17 13.04 34.09 -28.03
N TYR A 18 12.35 32.98 -27.82
CA TYR A 18 11.34 32.48 -28.76
C TYR A 18 9.95 33.11 -28.57
N ALA A 19 9.64 33.73 -27.44
CA ALA A 19 8.31 34.23 -27.16
C ALA A 19 7.82 35.28 -28.20
N ALA A 20 8.63 36.27 -28.53
CA ALA A 20 8.29 37.30 -29.52
C ALA A 20 8.14 36.73 -30.93
N ALA A 21 9.05 35.84 -31.33
CA ALA A 21 8.97 35.15 -32.61
C ALA A 21 7.73 34.27 -32.73
N TYR A 22 7.36 33.57 -31.66
CA TYR A 22 6.14 32.74 -31.59
C TYR A 22 4.87 33.58 -31.70
N GLU A 23 4.82 34.79 -31.12
CA GLU A 23 3.66 35.66 -31.21
C GLU A 23 3.39 36.11 -32.63
N ALA A 24 4.47 36.56 -33.34
CA ALA A 24 4.40 37.10 -34.68
C ALA A 24 4.28 36.01 -35.79
N ALA A 25 4.53 34.75 -35.47
CA ALA A 25 4.62 33.68 -36.45
C ALA A 25 3.24 33.20 -36.96
N SER A 26 3.23 32.69 -38.21
CA SER A 26 2.10 31.99 -38.80
C SER A 26 1.76 30.70 -38.04
N LYS A 27 0.56 30.13 -38.24
CA LYS A 27 0.16 28.87 -37.61
C LYS A 27 1.17 27.72 -37.89
N LYS A 28 1.72 27.67 -39.11
CA LYS A 28 2.72 26.68 -39.52
C LYS A 28 4.06 26.89 -38.81
N ASP A 29 4.51 28.14 -38.71
CA ASP A 29 5.77 28.46 -38.05
C ASP A 29 5.71 28.40 -36.51
N LYS A 30 4.55 28.70 -35.93
CA LYS A 30 4.26 28.42 -34.51
C LYS A 30 4.44 26.94 -34.18
N SER A 31 4.05 26.04 -35.10
CA SER A 31 4.28 24.59 -34.93
C SER A 31 5.78 24.28 -34.89
N LYS A 32 6.57 24.81 -35.84
CA LYS A 32 8.02 24.58 -35.90
C LYS A 32 8.73 25.09 -34.63
N ILE A 33 8.36 26.27 -34.17
CA ILE A 33 8.93 26.86 -32.94
C ILE A 33 8.65 25.97 -31.72
N LEU A 34 7.45 25.40 -31.65
CA LEU A 34 7.10 24.47 -30.57
C LEU A 34 7.91 23.17 -30.66
N ASP A 35 8.09 22.63 -31.88
CA ASP A 35 8.87 21.40 -32.10
C ASP A 35 10.33 21.59 -31.65
N GLN A 36 10.95 22.69 -32.07
CA GLN A 36 12.32 23.05 -31.62
C GLN A 36 12.42 23.24 -30.11
N LEU A 37 11.40 23.88 -29.51
CA LEU A 37 11.42 24.09 -28.04
C LEU A 37 11.26 22.77 -27.27
N VAL A 38 10.42 21.86 -27.75
CA VAL A 38 10.24 20.52 -27.20
C VAL A 38 11.55 19.71 -27.29
N GLU A 39 12.21 19.75 -28.44
CA GLU A 39 13.47 19.07 -28.70
C GLU A 39 14.59 19.53 -27.76
N VAL A 40 14.75 20.86 -27.61
CA VAL A 40 15.82 21.45 -26.81
C VAL A 40 15.57 21.35 -25.30
N THR A 41 14.29 21.49 -24.86
CA THR A 41 13.95 21.58 -23.43
C THR A 41 13.49 20.27 -22.83
N GLY A 42 13.13 19.28 -23.65
CA GLY A 42 12.50 18.04 -23.21
C GLY A 42 11.07 18.20 -22.66
N TRP A 43 10.45 19.37 -22.82
CA TRP A 43 9.07 19.62 -22.40
C TRP A 43 8.05 18.93 -23.31
N ASN A 44 6.88 18.63 -22.79
CA ASN A 44 5.77 18.30 -23.66
C ASN A 44 5.28 19.57 -24.40
N ARG A 45 4.62 19.39 -25.52
CA ARG A 45 4.20 20.47 -26.44
C ARG A 45 3.25 21.48 -25.81
N ASP A 46 2.36 21.02 -24.94
CA ASP A 46 1.40 21.89 -24.26
C ASP A 46 2.09 22.74 -23.18
N HIS A 47 3.01 22.17 -22.45
CA HIS A 47 3.82 22.92 -21.49
C HIS A 47 4.67 23.99 -22.19
N ALA A 48 5.34 23.65 -23.29
CA ALA A 48 6.10 24.59 -24.09
C ALA A 48 5.23 25.76 -24.57
N ARG A 49 4.01 25.49 -25.06
CA ARG A 49 3.04 26.53 -25.48
C ARG A 49 2.61 27.41 -24.30
N GLN A 50 2.36 26.83 -23.15
CA GLN A 50 1.99 27.59 -21.94
C GLN A 50 3.13 28.51 -21.49
N GLN A 51 4.37 28.05 -21.52
CA GLN A 51 5.52 28.86 -21.12
C GLN A 51 5.75 30.05 -22.07
N LEU A 52 5.59 29.84 -23.38
CA LEU A 52 5.66 30.94 -24.36
C LEU A 52 4.55 31.98 -24.10
N ARG A 53 3.28 31.55 -23.94
CA ARG A 53 2.14 32.45 -23.65
C ARG A 53 2.33 33.21 -22.34
N ARG A 54 2.80 32.53 -21.29
CA ARG A 54 3.06 33.17 -19.99
C ARG A 54 4.07 34.31 -20.08
N ARG A 55 5.06 34.20 -20.98
CA ARG A 55 6.06 35.26 -21.21
C ARG A 55 5.48 36.46 -21.96
N LEU A 56 4.52 36.22 -22.84
CA LEU A 56 3.86 37.30 -23.61
C LEU A 56 2.88 38.11 -22.73
N THR A 57 2.26 37.47 -21.76
CA THR A 57 1.30 38.12 -20.85
C THR A 57 1.96 38.85 -19.66
N GLN A 58 3.29 38.73 -19.47
CA GLN A 58 3.99 39.54 -18.47
C GLN A 58 4.14 40.99 -18.97
N PRO A 59 3.72 41.99 -18.21
CA PRO A 59 3.91 43.40 -18.63
C PRO A 59 5.37 43.69 -18.88
N ARG A 60 5.70 44.31 -20.02
CA ARG A 60 7.03 44.81 -20.33
C ARG A 60 7.35 46.05 -19.44
N GLY A 61 7.56 45.76 -18.16
CA GLY A 61 7.98 46.76 -17.18
C GLY A 61 9.44 46.56 -16.83
N ARG A 62 10.24 47.64 -16.91
CA ARG A 62 11.59 47.87 -16.44
C ARG A 62 12.41 46.65 -16.14
N ALA A 63 13.59 46.54 -16.71
CA ALA A 63 14.58 45.53 -16.29
C ALA A 63 14.73 45.58 -14.76
N THR A 64 13.92 44.82 -14.06
CA THR A 64 14.17 44.55 -12.67
C THR A 64 15.47 43.75 -12.66
N ALA A 65 16.50 44.35 -12.07
CA ALA A 65 17.71 43.65 -11.68
C ALA A 65 17.26 42.26 -11.22
N THR A 66 17.99 41.23 -11.60
CA THR A 66 17.80 39.84 -11.19
C THR A 66 17.98 39.81 -9.68
N VAL A 67 16.96 40.22 -8.97
CA VAL A 67 16.88 39.94 -7.54
C VAL A 67 16.75 38.42 -7.49
N ALA A 68 17.84 37.80 -7.04
CA ALA A 68 17.81 36.37 -6.75
C ALA A 68 16.51 36.11 -5.98
N VAL A 69 15.61 35.29 -6.54
CA VAL A 69 14.37 34.94 -5.85
C VAL A 69 14.81 34.11 -4.68
N ILE A 70 15.04 34.78 -3.55
CA ILE A 70 15.33 34.12 -2.29
C ILE A 70 14.08 33.32 -1.98
N ASP A 71 14.20 32.01 -2.09
CA ASP A 71 13.13 31.12 -1.71
C ASP A 71 12.90 31.27 -0.19
N ARG A 72 12.06 32.23 0.16
CA ARG A 72 11.69 32.50 1.56
C ARG A 72 11.11 31.29 2.28
N ARG A 73 10.79 30.20 1.54
CA ARG A 73 10.39 28.93 2.14
C ARG A 73 11.54 28.23 2.83
N LYS A 74 12.78 28.40 2.34
CA LYS A 74 14.00 27.87 2.95
C LYS A 74 14.44 28.62 4.21
N SER A 75 14.06 29.91 4.34
CA SER A 75 14.38 30.74 5.50
C SER A 75 13.37 30.66 6.64
N ARG A 76 12.21 30.02 6.42
CA ARG A 76 11.24 29.80 7.50
C ARG A 76 11.81 28.81 8.50
N GLY A 77 12.01 29.24 9.75
CA GLY A 77 12.35 28.37 10.87
C GLY A 77 11.36 27.20 10.98
N ARG A 78 11.80 26.13 11.59
CA ARG A 78 10.94 24.97 11.87
C ARG A 78 9.81 25.38 12.80
N LYS A 79 8.57 25.10 12.43
CA LYS A 79 7.39 25.40 13.27
C LYS A 79 7.31 24.49 14.50
N TYR A 80 7.82 23.27 14.40
CA TYR A 80 7.73 22.23 15.41
C TYR A 80 9.13 21.88 15.92
N SER A 81 9.21 21.50 17.20
CA SER A 81 10.45 21.20 17.87
C SER A 81 11.21 20.00 17.25
N TYR A 82 12.51 19.93 17.52
CA TYR A 82 13.32 18.78 17.11
C TYR A 82 12.82 17.49 17.77
N ASP A 83 12.40 17.57 19.02
CA ASP A 83 11.89 16.44 19.77
C ASP A 83 10.58 15.92 19.17
N ALA A 84 9.66 16.81 18.81
CA ALA A 84 8.44 16.42 18.10
C ALA A 84 8.74 15.71 16.76
N ILE A 85 9.77 16.12 16.01
CA ILE A 85 10.16 15.45 14.77
C ILE A 85 10.73 14.06 15.04
N LYS A 86 11.48 13.86 16.12
CA LYS A 86 12.03 12.54 16.49
C LYS A 86 10.93 11.60 16.95
N VAL A 87 10.04 12.07 17.82
CA VAL A 87 8.88 11.28 18.26
C VAL A 87 7.95 10.97 17.07
N LEU A 88 7.73 11.91 16.13
CA LEU A 88 7.00 11.66 14.90
C LEU A 88 7.59 10.50 14.10
N GLN A 89 8.92 10.41 13.99
CA GLN A 89 9.58 9.29 13.30
C GLN A 89 9.33 7.96 14.01
N HIS A 90 9.34 7.94 15.35
CA HIS A 90 9.03 6.76 16.14
C HIS A 90 7.57 6.32 15.93
N VAL A 91 6.61 7.23 16.09
CA VAL A 91 5.19 6.93 15.83
C VAL A 91 4.97 6.44 14.40
N TRP A 92 5.60 7.07 13.41
CA TRP A 92 5.50 6.68 12.01
C TRP A 92 6.06 5.28 11.73
N ALA A 93 7.19 4.91 12.34
CA ALA A 93 7.79 3.59 12.20
C ALA A 93 6.87 2.51 12.82
N THR A 94 6.39 2.74 14.05
CA THR A 94 5.43 1.86 14.73
C THR A 94 4.14 1.69 13.92
N ALA A 95 3.66 2.76 13.26
CA ALA A 95 2.50 2.72 12.38
C ALA A 95 2.75 2.02 11.02
N GLY A 96 3.95 1.48 10.77
CA GLY A 96 4.28 0.75 9.54
C GLY A 96 4.53 1.65 8.33
N GLY A 97 4.95 2.90 8.54
CA GLY A 97 5.38 3.78 7.45
C GLY A 97 4.26 4.39 6.62
N ILE A 98 3.07 4.56 7.18
CA ILE A 98 1.90 5.12 6.47
C ILE A 98 2.11 6.57 6.02
N CYS A 99 1.30 7.02 5.04
CA CYS A 99 1.39 8.40 4.53
C CYS A 99 0.89 9.42 5.55
N GLY A 100 1.34 10.69 5.41
CA GLY A 100 0.98 11.76 6.33
C GLY A 100 -0.52 12.02 6.44
N LYS A 101 -1.31 11.76 5.37
CA LYS A 101 -2.77 11.88 5.40
C LYS A 101 -3.39 10.92 6.39
N TYR A 102 -2.95 9.67 6.39
CA TYR A 102 -3.47 8.65 7.27
C TYR A 102 -2.92 8.80 8.69
N LEU A 103 -1.61 9.09 8.81
CA LEU A 103 -1.02 9.32 10.11
C LEU A 103 -1.63 10.52 10.84
N ALA A 104 -1.91 11.63 10.15
CA ALA A 104 -2.59 12.79 10.74
C ALA A 104 -3.99 12.44 11.25
N ALA A 105 -4.72 11.61 10.53
CA ALA A 105 -6.08 11.21 10.91
C ALA A 105 -6.11 10.25 12.11
N SER A 106 -5.08 9.42 12.29
CA SER A 106 -4.97 8.43 13.38
C SER A 106 -3.91 8.79 14.43
N MET A 107 -3.34 10.01 14.38
CA MET A 107 -2.26 10.41 15.28
C MET A 107 -2.62 10.25 16.75
N ALA A 108 -3.84 10.65 17.13
CA ALA A 108 -4.33 10.52 18.51
C ALA A 108 -4.39 9.07 18.96
N ASP A 109 -4.93 8.19 18.12
CA ASP A 109 -5.09 6.75 18.42
C ASP A 109 -3.72 6.08 18.56
N TRP A 110 -2.76 6.41 17.68
CA TRP A 110 -1.40 5.89 17.77
C TRP A 110 -0.67 6.35 19.02
N ILE A 111 -0.75 7.65 19.34
CA ILE A 111 -0.14 8.18 20.57
C ILE A 111 -0.74 7.48 21.79
N GLN A 112 -2.07 7.39 21.88
CA GLN A 112 -2.76 6.72 22.99
C GLN A 112 -2.35 5.26 23.13
N ALA A 113 -2.29 4.51 22.05
CA ALA A 113 -1.88 3.10 22.06
C ALA A 113 -0.42 2.93 22.49
N MET A 114 0.50 3.82 22.05
CA MET A 114 1.90 3.79 22.43
C MET A 114 2.13 4.27 23.88
N GLU A 115 1.32 5.21 24.38
CA GLU A 115 1.31 5.61 25.81
C GLU A 115 0.86 4.42 26.67
N ALA A 116 -0.22 3.74 26.29
CA ALA A 116 -0.72 2.55 26.98
C ALA A 116 0.30 1.39 26.99
N ALA A 117 1.06 1.23 25.90
CA ALA A 117 2.13 0.24 25.79
C ALA A 117 3.44 0.66 26.50
N GLY A 118 3.50 1.84 27.12
CA GLY A 118 4.70 2.34 27.79
C GLY A 118 5.85 2.78 26.85
N ALA A 119 5.59 2.91 25.53
CA ALA A 119 6.59 3.34 24.57
C ALA A 119 6.68 4.87 24.42
N LEU A 120 5.68 5.59 24.90
CA LEU A 120 5.68 7.04 25.00
C LEU A 120 5.38 7.45 26.45
N VAL A 121 6.44 7.72 27.22
CA VAL A 121 6.35 8.13 28.63
C VAL A 121 6.71 9.61 28.74
N PRO A 122 5.84 10.49 29.28
CA PRO A 122 6.16 11.90 29.44
C PRO A 122 7.43 12.11 30.29
N GLY A 123 8.38 12.87 29.75
CA GLY A 123 9.68 13.12 30.33
C GLY A 123 10.80 12.14 29.94
N GLN A 124 10.46 11.11 29.12
CA GLN A 124 11.45 10.16 28.60
C GLN A 124 11.53 10.28 27.07
N ASP A 125 12.64 9.85 26.47
CA ASP A 125 12.86 9.72 25.03
C ASP A 125 12.33 10.91 24.19
N ARG A 126 12.52 12.13 24.70
CA ARG A 126 12.07 13.39 24.07
C ARG A 126 10.54 13.57 24.05
N TYR A 127 9.77 12.67 24.66
CA TYR A 127 8.32 12.79 24.69
C TYR A 127 7.89 13.64 25.89
N SER A 128 6.97 14.58 25.64
CA SER A 128 6.40 15.48 26.65
C SER A 128 4.98 15.89 26.26
N ARG A 129 4.23 16.50 27.18
CA ARG A 129 2.92 17.07 26.88
C ARG A 129 2.97 18.09 25.75
N GLN A 130 4.04 18.90 25.67
CA GLN A 130 4.23 19.85 24.57
C GLN A 130 4.42 19.09 23.24
N VAL A 131 5.29 18.09 23.20
CA VAL A 131 5.52 17.26 21.99
C VAL A 131 4.23 16.58 21.55
N ARG A 132 3.44 16.05 22.48
CA ARG A 132 2.11 15.49 22.20
C ARG A 132 1.20 16.50 21.48
N THR A 133 1.13 17.71 22.02
CA THR A 133 0.32 18.80 21.43
C THR A 133 0.83 19.17 20.03
N GLU A 134 2.14 19.25 19.85
CA GLU A 134 2.76 19.53 18.55
C GLU A 134 2.42 18.45 17.52
N LEU A 135 2.51 17.18 17.88
CA LEU A 135 2.18 16.03 17.00
C LEU A 135 0.72 16.09 16.54
N LEU A 136 -0.21 16.33 17.46
CA LEU A 136 -1.64 16.44 17.17
C LEU A 136 -1.97 17.65 16.27
N ALA A 137 -1.17 18.71 16.32
CA ALA A 137 -1.35 19.92 15.53
C ALA A 137 -0.71 19.84 14.12
N MET A 138 0.03 18.76 13.81
CA MET A 138 0.69 18.62 12.52
C MET A 138 -0.29 18.29 11.41
N SER A 139 -0.28 19.08 10.33
CA SER A 139 -1.02 18.74 9.12
C SER A 139 -0.36 17.58 8.35
N ALA A 140 -1.14 16.84 7.57
CA ALA A 140 -0.68 15.74 6.71
C ALA A 140 0.54 16.13 5.85
N ALA A 141 0.48 17.30 5.20
CA ALA A 141 1.60 17.80 4.37
C ALA A 141 2.86 18.12 5.18
N THR A 142 2.70 18.54 6.44
CA THR A 142 3.84 18.78 7.34
C THR A 142 4.48 17.47 7.77
N ILE A 143 3.68 16.48 8.13
CA ILE A 143 4.11 15.12 8.45
C ILE A 143 4.91 14.53 7.28
N ASP A 144 4.36 14.52 6.07
CA ASP A 144 5.02 13.99 4.89
C ASP A 144 6.36 14.69 4.60
N ARG A 145 6.42 16.01 4.78
CA ARG A 145 7.66 16.79 4.58
C ARG A 145 8.74 16.44 5.62
N TYR A 146 8.39 16.30 6.89
CA TYR A 146 9.36 15.94 7.93
C TYR A 146 9.81 14.48 7.84
N LEU A 147 8.95 13.60 7.36
CA LEU A 147 9.25 12.18 7.17
C LEU A 147 9.94 11.87 5.84
N ALA A 148 10.01 12.80 4.89
CA ALA A 148 10.61 12.55 3.57
C ALA A 148 12.02 11.92 3.63
N PRO A 149 12.96 12.36 4.51
CA PRO A 149 14.27 11.72 4.63
C PRO A 149 14.21 10.29 5.17
N ALA A 150 13.27 9.99 6.09
CA ALA A 150 13.08 8.65 6.64
C ALA A 150 12.48 7.72 5.59
N LYS A 151 11.46 8.18 4.86
CA LYS A 151 10.83 7.44 3.75
C LYS A 151 11.81 7.06 2.64
N ALA A 152 12.75 7.94 2.30
CA ALA A 152 13.77 7.67 1.28
C ALA A 152 14.73 6.53 1.67
N ARG A 153 14.84 6.19 2.95
CA ARG A 153 15.69 5.11 3.47
C ARG A 153 14.96 3.78 3.64
N ASP A 154 13.66 3.73 3.35
CA ASP A 154 12.80 2.57 3.54
C ASP A 154 12.17 2.11 2.20
N PRO A 155 12.96 1.64 1.20
CA PRO A 155 12.43 1.12 -0.05
C PRO A 155 11.92 -0.31 0.10
N ILE A 156 10.92 -0.68 -0.72
CA ILE A 156 10.48 -2.08 -0.86
C ILE A 156 11.60 -2.87 -1.55
N ARG A 157 12.02 -4.01 -0.97
CA ARG A 157 13.18 -4.79 -1.39
C ARG A 157 12.80 -5.96 -2.31
N GLY A 158 13.76 -6.41 -3.11
CA GLY A 158 13.66 -7.60 -3.98
C GLY A 158 13.15 -7.31 -5.40
N LYS A 159 12.98 -8.39 -6.20
CA LYS A 159 12.46 -8.37 -7.58
C LYS A 159 11.53 -9.55 -7.81
N SER A 160 10.47 -9.39 -8.60
CA SER A 160 9.52 -10.45 -8.94
C SER A 160 9.26 -10.53 -10.46
N ALA A 161 8.95 -11.72 -10.96
CA ALA A 161 8.72 -12.01 -12.38
C ALA A 161 7.33 -12.65 -12.62
N THR A 162 6.24 -11.99 -12.22
CA THR A 162 4.87 -12.50 -12.41
C THR A 162 4.17 -11.91 -13.63
N LYS A 163 3.34 -12.75 -14.33
CA LYS A 163 2.44 -12.36 -15.42
C LYS A 163 1.05 -12.99 -15.24
N PRO A 164 -0.08 -12.34 -15.61
CA PRO A 164 -1.43 -12.88 -15.46
C PRO A 164 -1.74 -14.07 -16.40
N GLY A 165 -2.57 -15.02 -15.94
CA GLY A 165 -2.97 -16.25 -16.65
C GLY A 165 -4.25 -16.16 -17.47
N LYS A 166 -4.51 -17.20 -18.29
CA LYS A 166 -5.62 -17.23 -19.27
C LYS A 166 -6.39 -18.55 -19.16
N LEU A 167 -7.49 -18.70 -18.42
CA LEU A 167 -8.42 -19.84 -18.62
C LEU A 167 -9.81 -19.68 -17.96
N LEU A 168 -10.83 -20.33 -18.52
CA LEU A 168 -12.25 -20.50 -18.06
C LEU A 168 -13.08 -19.21 -17.84
N ARG A 169 -13.56 -18.60 -18.95
CA ARG A 169 -14.19 -17.28 -18.93
C ARG A 169 -15.72 -17.23 -18.98
N ASN A 170 -16.44 -18.34 -19.13
CA ASN A 170 -17.84 -18.28 -19.60
C ASN A 170 -18.93 -18.70 -18.58
N SER A 171 -18.57 -19.17 -17.38
CA SER A 171 -19.54 -19.71 -16.41
C SER A 171 -19.80 -18.87 -15.16
N ILE A 172 -19.10 -17.76 -14.99
CA ILE A 172 -19.19 -16.91 -13.79
C ILE A 172 -19.69 -15.52 -14.17
N SER A 173 -20.56 -14.94 -13.34
CA SER A 173 -21.07 -13.58 -13.52
C SER A 173 -19.91 -12.57 -13.52
N VAL A 174 -19.97 -11.58 -14.41
CA VAL A 174 -18.93 -10.56 -14.59
C VAL A 174 -19.38 -9.27 -13.92
N ARG A 175 -18.56 -8.77 -12.97
CA ARG A 175 -18.77 -7.47 -12.32
C ARG A 175 -18.03 -6.36 -13.05
N LYS A 176 -18.60 -5.14 -13.05
CA LYS A 176 -17.97 -3.94 -13.63
C LYS A 176 -17.55 -3.00 -12.52
N ALA A 177 -16.36 -2.39 -12.61
CA ALA A 177 -15.93 -1.33 -11.70
C ALA A 177 -16.95 -0.18 -11.70
N GLY A 178 -17.54 0.09 -10.55
CA GLY A 178 -18.58 1.13 -10.40
C GLY A 178 -20.02 0.64 -10.58
N ASP A 179 -20.24 -0.66 -10.82
CA ASP A 179 -21.55 -1.29 -10.68
C ASP A 179 -21.77 -1.56 -9.18
N GLU A 180 -22.26 -0.61 -8.44
CA GLU A 180 -22.58 -0.62 -7.03
C GLU A 180 -21.37 -0.48 -6.07
N ILE A 181 -21.41 0.60 -5.32
CA ILE A 181 -20.67 0.70 -4.06
C ILE A 181 -21.39 -0.23 -3.11
N GLU A 182 -20.70 -1.26 -2.59
CA GLU A 182 -21.28 -2.15 -1.61
C GLU A 182 -21.80 -1.33 -0.43
N ALA A 183 -23.10 -1.42 -0.19
CA ALA A 183 -23.77 -0.66 0.87
C ALA A 183 -23.40 -1.17 2.25
N GLU A 184 -23.06 -2.46 2.36
CA GLU A 184 -22.79 -3.16 3.60
C GLU A 184 -21.51 -4.00 3.55
N PRO A 185 -20.87 -4.28 4.71
CA PRO A 185 -19.75 -5.23 4.80
C PRO A 185 -20.14 -6.64 4.38
N GLY A 186 -19.17 -7.41 3.87
CA GLY A 186 -19.35 -8.83 3.58
C GLY A 186 -19.01 -9.22 2.15
N PHE A 187 -18.81 -8.27 1.25
CA PHE A 187 -18.40 -8.54 -0.12
C PHE A 187 -16.90 -8.28 -0.30
N PHE A 188 -16.14 -9.33 -0.63
CA PHE A 188 -14.68 -9.30 -0.66
C PHE A 188 -14.13 -9.43 -2.07
N GLU A 189 -13.16 -8.58 -2.43
CA GLU A 189 -12.22 -8.85 -3.53
C GLU A 189 -11.14 -9.82 -3.05
N VAL A 190 -10.78 -10.81 -3.87
CA VAL A 190 -9.71 -11.78 -3.59
C VAL A 190 -8.70 -11.85 -4.72
N ASP A 191 -7.42 -11.94 -4.38
CA ASP A 191 -6.33 -12.11 -5.33
C ASP A 191 -5.17 -12.88 -4.71
N THR A 192 -4.27 -13.43 -5.55
CA THR A 192 -3.05 -14.09 -5.10
C THR A 192 -1.79 -13.33 -5.48
N VAL A 193 -0.85 -13.26 -4.55
CA VAL A 193 0.47 -12.67 -4.77
C VAL A 193 1.54 -13.75 -4.70
N ALA A 194 2.23 -14.00 -5.81
CA ALA A 194 3.28 -15.01 -5.91
C ALA A 194 4.59 -14.55 -5.27
N HIS A 195 5.16 -15.34 -4.38
CA HIS A 195 6.49 -15.13 -3.80
C HIS A 195 7.55 -15.90 -4.58
N CYS A 196 7.63 -15.66 -5.88
CA CYS A 196 8.52 -16.37 -6.80
C CYS A 196 9.95 -15.78 -6.87
N GLY A 197 10.18 -14.59 -6.34
CA GLY A 197 11.43 -13.87 -6.59
C GLY A 197 11.67 -13.61 -8.09
N PRO A 198 12.93 -13.71 -8.55
CA PRO A 198 13.29 -13.41 -9.94
C PRO A 198 12.92 -14.51 -10.95
N THR A 199 12.41 -15.67 -10.51
CA THR A 199 12.11 -16.81 -11.39
C THR A 199 10.78 -17.47 -11.04
N LEU A 200 10.06 -17.93 -12.09
CA LEU A 200 8.82 -18.70 -11.96
C LEU A 200 9.06 -20.22 -11.93
N LYS A 201 10.33 -20.69 -12.01
CA LYS A 201 10.66 -22.11 -11.99
C LYS A 201 10.49 -22.69 -10.59
N GLY A 202 9.96 -23.91 -10.51
CA GLY A 202 9.74 -24.63 -9.26
C GLY A 202 8.55 -24.13 -8.44
N GLU A 203 8.35 -24.72 -7.29
CA GLU A 203 7.29 -24.38 -6.36
C GLU A 203 7.71 -23.17 -5.50
N PHE A 204 6.76 -22.34 -5.15
CA PHE A 204 6.93 -21.18 -4.28
C PHE A 204 5.61 -20.82 -3.60
N ALA A 205 5.71 -20.22 -2.42
CA ALA A 205 4.56 -19.77 -1.66
C ALA A 205 3.78 -18.69 -2.41
N ARG A 206 2.47 -18.67 -2.19
CA ARG A 206 1.58 -17.57 -2.61
C ARG A 206 0.87 -17.02 -1.39
N THR A 207 0.52 -15.77 -1.43
CA THR A 207 -0.33 -15.15 -0.43
C THR A 207 -1.69 -14.87 -1.06
N VAL A 208 -2.76 -15.45 -0.50
CA VAL A 208 -4.14 -15.10 -0.82
C VAL A 208 -4.50 -13.91 0.04
N ASN A 209 -5.00 -12.84 -0.59
CA ASN A 209 -5.41 -11.61 0.07
C ASN A 209 -6.89 -11.36 -0.19
N PHE A 210 -7.66 -11.19 0.87
CA PHE A 210 -9.07 -10.84 0.84
C PHE A 210 -9.24 -9.42 1.36
N THR A 211 -10.04 -8.62 0.68
CA THR A 211 -10.31 -7.24 1.10
C THR A 211 -11.79 -6.95 0.98
N ASP A 212 -12.46 -6.65 2.09
CA ASP A 212 -13.85 -6.23 2.10
C ASP A 212 -14.03 -4.89 1.39
N MET A 213 -14.95 -4.84 0.48
CA MET A 213 -15.17 -3.66 -0.35
C MET A 213 -15.81 -2.51 0.39
N HIS A 214 -16.60 -2.78 1.42
CA HIS A 214 -17.24 -1.73 2.22
C HIS A 214 -16.32 -1.14 3.28
N THR A 215 -15.68 -1.95 4.10
CA THR A 215 -14.85 -1.46 5.22
C THR A 215 -13.38 -1.29 4.85
N GLY A 216 -12.90 -2.09 3.89
CA GLY A 216 -11.48 -2.27 3.61
C GLY A 216 -10.80 -3.23 4.59
N TRP A 217 -11.59 -4.02 5.37
CA TRP A 217 -11.07 -5.10 6.21
C TRP A 217 -10.29 -6.08 5.38
N VAL A 218 -9.14 -6.51 5.89
CA VAL A 218 -8.26 -7.45 5.20
C VAL A 218 -8.13 -8.74 5.99
N PHE A 219 -8.07 -9.85 5.27
CA PHE A 219 -7.58 -11.14 5.73
C PHE A 219 -6.55 -11.65 4.73
N THR A 220 -5.45 -12.20 5.21
CA THR A 220 -4.33 -12.55 4.32
C THR A 220 -3.70 -13.84 4.81
N ARG A 221 -3.48 -14.81 3.90
CA ARG A 221 -2.90 -16.11 4.24
C ARG A 221 -1.89 -16.58 3.20
N ALA A 222 -0.72 -17.00 3.64
CA ALA A 222 0.29 -17.62 2.79
C ALA A 222 0.00 -19.13 2.65
N ILE A 223 -0.03 -19.58 1.40
CA ILE A 223 -0.26 -20.97 1.00
C ILE A 223 0.95 -21.54 0.27
N ARG A 224 1.08 -22.87 0.23
CA ARG A 224 2.21 -23.56 -0.37
C ARG A 224 2.36 -23.24 -1.87
N ASN A 225 1.27 -23.34 -2.60
CA ASN A 225 1.17 -23.08 -4.03
C ASN A 225 -0.28 -22.79 -4.39
N ASN A 226 -0.60 -22.61 -5.67
CA ASN A 226 -1.96 -22.36 -6.16
C ASN A 226 -2.78 -23.66 -6.39
N ALA A 227 -2.39 -24.79 -5.81
CA ALA A 227 -3.21 -25.99 -5.82
C ALA A 227 -4.53 -25.73 -5.08
N MET A 228 -5.60 -26.28 -5.63
CA MET A 228 -6.96 -26.02 -5.18
C MET A 228 -7.18 -26.30 -3.69
N VAL A 229 -6.62 -27.39 -3.17
CA VAL A 229 -6.72 -27.76 -1.75
C VAL A 229 -6.17 -26.65 -0.85
N ASN A 230 -5.11 -25.97 -1.25
CA ASN A 230 -4.52 -24.86 -0.48
C ASN A 230 -5.37 -23.59 -0.58
N ILE A 231 -5.98 -23.34 -1.74
CA ILE A 231 -6.89 -22.21 -1.95
C ILE A 231 -8.15 -22.40 -1.08
N VAL A 232 -8.79 -23.56 -1.16
CA VAL A 232 -10.00 -23.87 -0.36
C VAL A 232 -9.71 -23.81 1.13
N ALA A 233 -8.56 -24.33 1.59
CA ALA A 233 -8.16 -24.21 3.00
C ALA A 233 -8.03 -22.75 3.45
N ALA A 234 -7.45 -21.87 2.61
CA ALA A 234 -7.37 -20.44 2.91
C ALA A 234 -8.76 -19.77 2.95
N PHE A 235 -9.69 -20.20 2.10
CA PHE A 235 -11.08 -19.71 2.12
C PHE A 235 -11.84 -20.16 3.36
N GLU A 236 -11.63 -21.40 3.83
CA GLU A 236 -12.23 -21.89 5.10
C GLU A 236 -11.71 -21.08 6.29
N GLU A 237 -10.42 -20.85 6.35
CA GLU A 237 -9.83 -20.06 7.42
C GLU A 237 -10.33 -18.61 7.37
N PHE A 238 -10.47 -18.04 6.17
CA PHE A 238 -11.00 -16.70 5.95
C PHE A 238 -12.41 -16.54 6.54
N ILE A 239 -13.36 -17.42 6.19
CA ILE A 239 -14.76 -17.29 6.66
C ILE A 239 -14.92 -17.53 8.16
N THR A 240 -13.99 -18.28 8.78
CA THR A 240 -14.00 -18.50 10.24
C THR A 240 -13.33 -17.39 11.03
N THR A 241 -12.44 -16.62 10.40
CA THR A 241 -11.66 -15.57 11.07
C THR A 241 -12.30 -14.18 10.95
N VAL A 242 -12.98 -13.90 9.84
CA VAL A 242 -13.61 -12.59 9.62
C VAL A 242 -14.78 -12.38 10.59
N PRO A 243 -14.85 -11.23 11.31
CA PRO A 243 -15.80 -11.04 12.41
C PRO A 243 -17.23 -10.68 11.97
N PHE A 244 -17.53 -10.74 10.67
CA PHE A 244 -18.86 -10.47 10.11
C PHE A 244 -19.17 -11.42 8.97
N MET A 245 -20.45 -11.48 8.57
CA MET A 245 -20.91 -12.42 7.56
C MET A 245 -20.29 -12.12 6.19
N VAL A 246 -19.72 -13.14 5.55
CA VAL A 246 -19.26 -13.07 4.16
C VAL A 246 -20.44 -13.36 3.24
N THR A 247 -20.84 -12.37 2.44
CA THR A 247 -21.99 -12.44 1.54
C THR A 247 -21.58 -12.69 0.09
N GLY A 248 -20.38 -12.27 -0.30
CA GLY A 248 -19.90 -12.43 -1.66
C GLY A 248 -18.40 -12.34 -1.80
N ILE A 249 -17.90 -12.87 -2.90
CA ILE A 249 -16.46 -12.86 -3.26
C ILE A 249 -16.34 -12.52 -4.75
N ASP A 250 -15.47 -11.57 -5.07
CA ASP A 250 -15.04 -11.23 -6.43
C ASP A 250 -13.58 -11.60 -6.62
N SER A 251 -13.29 -12.48 -7.59
CA SER A 251 -11.93 -12.90 -7.91
C SER A 251 -11.44 -12.34 -9.22
N ASP A 252 -10.13 -12.37 -9.44
CA ASP A 252 -9.58 -12.18 -10.77
C ASP A 252 -9.91 -13.37 -11.69
N ASN A 253 -9.39 -13.32 -12.94
CA ASN A 253 -9.57 -14.41 -13.90
C ASN A 253 -8.48 -15.51 -13.76
N GLY A 254 -7.84 -15.63 -12.59
CA GLY A 254 -6.87 -16.66 -12.29
C GLY A 254 -7.50 -18.07 -12.30
N SER A 255 -6.81 -19.05 -12.89
CA SER A 255 -7.30 -20.44 -12.91
C SER A 255 -7.42 -21.06 -11.51
N GLU A 256 -6.70 -20.52 -10.54
CA GLU A 256 -6.76 -20.90 -9.12
C GLU A 256 -8.11 -20.61 -8.49
N PHE A 257 -8.82 -19.57 -8.96
CA PHE A 257 -10.12 -19.15 -8.45
C PHE A 257 -11.27 -19.64 -9.31
N ILE A 258 -11.05 -19.79 -10.61
CA ILE A 258 -12.07 -20.19 -11.59
C ILE A 258 -12.04 -21.71 -11.77
N ASN A 259 -12.55 -22.43 -10.78
CA ASN A 259 -12.65 -23.90 -10.85
C ASN A 259 -13.93 -24.41 -10.15
N HIS A 260 -14.34 -25.63 -10.47
CA HIS A 260 -15.59 -26.22 -9.97
C HIS A 260 -15.62 -26.38 -8.46
N GLN A 261 -14.48 -26.54 -7.79
CA GLN A 261 -14.46 -26.75 -6.33
C GLN A 261 -14.66 -25.44 -5.58
N VAL A 262 -14.02 -24.33 -5.99
CA VAL A 262 -14.27 -23.00 -5.40
C VAL A 262 -15.72 -22.57 -5.62
N LEU A 263 -16.26 -22.82 -6.82
CA LEU A 263 -17.66 -22.53 -7.12
C LEU A 263 -18.61 -23.41 -6.29
N GLY A 264 -18.34 -24.72 -6.16
CA GLY A 264 -19.11 -25.63 -5.31
C GLY A 264 -19.02 -25.21 -3.84
N TRP A 265 -17.84 -24.89 -3.36
CA TRP A 265 -17.59 -24.38 -2.01
C TRP A 265 -18.42 -23.11 -1.70
N SER A 266 -18.45 -22.16 -2.62
CA SER A 266 -19.21 -20.91 -2.45
C SER A 266 -20.72 -21.15 -2.49
N ALA A 267 -21.19 -22.02 -3.39
CA ALA A 267 -22.60 -22.37 -3.52
C ALA A 267 -23.14 -23.09 -2.28
N GLU A 268 -22.41 -24.04 -1.69
CA GLU A 268 -22.73 -24.74 -0.47
C GLU A 268 -22.93 -23.76 0.72
N ARG A 269 -22.15 -22.69 0.75
CA ARG A 269 -22.18 -21.65 1.81
C ARG A 269 -23.07 -20.47 1.48
N LYS A 270 -23.75 -20.49 0.34
CA LYS A 270 -24.60 -19.39 -0.17
C LYS A 270 -23.84 -18.07 -0.32
N ILE A 271 -22.54 -18.14 -0.63
CA ILE A 271 -21.70 -16.99 -0.89
C ILE A 271 -21.82 -16.67 -2.38
N PHE A 272 -22.19 -15.43 -2.71
CA PHE A 272 -22.29 -14.96 -4.08
C PHE A 272 -20.89 -14.83 -4.68
N TYR A 273 -20.61 -15.53 -5.78
CA TYR A 273 -19.30 -15.57 -6.40
C TYR A 273 -19.28 -14.85 -7.77
N THR A 274 -18.43 -13.85 -7.91
CA THR A 274 -18.26 -13.10 -9.16
C THR A 274 -16.80 -13.09 -9.61
N ARG A 275 -16.57 -12.57 -10.80
CA ARG A 275 -15.24 -12.32 -11.34
C ARG A 275 -15.16 -11.00 -12.07
N SER A 276 -13.99 -10.38 -12.05
CA SER A 276 -13.69 -9.17 -12.79
C SER A 276 -13.70 -9.39 -14.30
N ARG A 277 -13.92 -8.32 -15.08
CA ARG A 277 -13.85 -8.38 -16.53
C ARG A 277 -12.43 -8.67 -17.01
N PRO A 278 -12.25 -9.53 -18.02
CA PRO A 278 -10.95 -9.78 -18.61
C PRO A 278 -10.32 -8.47 -19.15
N TYR A 279 -9.06 -8.25 -18.80
CA TYR A 279 -8.25 -7.08 -19.23
C TYR A 279 -8.73 -5.69 -18.76
N GLN A 280 -9.68 -5.60 -17.85
CA GLN A 280 -10.12 -4.34 -17.24
C GLN A 280 -9.42 -4.13 -15.89
N LYS A 281 -8.25 -3.51 -15.90
CA LYS A 281 -7.41 -3.28 -14.70
C LYS A 281 -8.10 -2.47 -13.60
N ASN A 282 -9.14 -1.73 -13.93
CA ASN A 282 -9.84 -0.88 -12.96
C ASN A 282 -10.89 -1.63 -12.13
N ASP A 283 -11.27 -2.86 -12.54
CA ASP A 283 -12.35 -3.61 -11.88
C ASP A 283 -11.92 -4.14 -10.49
N GLN A 284 -10.63 -4.32 -10.25
CA GLN A 284 -10.06 -4.78 -8.97
C GLN A 284 -9.06 -3.78 -8.37
N ALA A 285 -9.30 -2.49 -8.55
CA ALA A 285 -8.37 -1.45 -8.09
C ALA A 285 -8.14 -1.48 -6.56
N THR A 286 -9.11 -1.96 -5.78
CA THR A 286 -9.01 -2.06 -4.32
C THR A 286 -7.99 -3.11 -3.92
N ILE A 287 -8.13 -4.33 -4.44
CA ILE A 287 -7.23 -5.45 -4.11
C ILE A 287 -5.81 -5.25 -4.69
N GLU A 288 -5.67 -4.68 -5.91
CA GLU A 288 -4.37 -4.35 -6.47
C GLU A 288 -3.61 -3.35 -5.58
N SER A 289 -4.32 -2.34 -5.07
CA SER A 289 -3.75 -1.39 -4.11
C SER A 289 -3.30 -2.08 -2.82
N LYS A 290 -4.11 -3.01 -2.30
CA LYS A 290 -3.79 -3.79 -1.11
C LYS A 290 -2.61 -4.74 -1.33
N ASN A 291 -2.51 -5.39 -2.49
CA ASN A 291 -1.37 -6.24 -2.82
C ASN A 291 -0.03 -5.48 -2.75
N ASN A 292 -0.01 -4.22 -3.15
CA ASN A 292 1.17 -3.37 -3.02
C ASN A 292 1.41 -2.88 -1.59
N HIS A 293 0.37 -2.35 -0.94
CA HIS A 293 0.47 -1.73 0.39
C HIS A 293 0.51 -2.72 1.54
N LEU A 294 0.05 -3.96 1.34
CA LEU A 294 0.10 -5.06 2.30
C LEU A 294 1.18 -6.06 1.87
N VAL A 295 0.88 -6.92 0.89
CA VAL A 295 1.71 -8.10 0.62
C VAL A 295 3.13 -7.71 0.19
N ARG A 296 3.29 -6.79 -0.76
CA ARG A 296 4.62 -6.38 -1.23
C ARG A 296 5.35 -5.46 -0.26
N ARG A 297 4.63 -4.63 0.48
CA ARG A 297 5.20 -3.76 1.50
C ARG A 297 5.84 -4.53 2.63
N TYR A 298 5.18 -5.59 3.11
CA TYR A 298 5.62 -6.36 4.27
C TYR A 298 6.36 -7.66 3.90
N GLY A 299 5.94 -8.35 2.85
CA GLY A 299 6.55 -9.61 2.38
C GLY A 299 7.63 -9.43 1.32
N PHE A 300 7.85 -8.18 0.82
CA PHE A 300 8.86 -7.86 -0.21
C PHE A 300 8.69 -8.61 -1.54
N TYR A 301 9.73 -8.63 -2.37
CA TYR A 301 9.77 -9.28 -3.67
C TYR A 301 10.75 -10.47 -3.70
N TYR A 302 10.98 -11.09 -2.55
CA TYR A 302 11.85 -12.26 -2.45
C TYR A 302 11.13 -13.54 -2.81
N ARG A 303 11.92 -14.62 -2.97
CA ARG A 303 11.42 -15.96 -3.11
C ARG A 303 11.22 -16.58 -1.74
N TYR A 304 10.04 -17.20 -1.54
CA TYR A 304 9.72 -17.99 -0.37
C TYR A 304 9.13 -19.32 -0.83
N ASP A 305 9.81 -20.44 -0.54
CA ASP A 305 9.42 -21.77 -1.04
C ASP A 305 9.51 -22.87 0.02
N THR A 306 9.99 -22.57 1.22
CA THR A 306 10.05 -23.53 2.32
C THR A 306 8.86 -23.41 3.29
N ALA A 307 8.59 -24.47 4.07
CA ALA A 307 7.53 -24.48 5.07
C ALA A 307 7.74 -23.40 6.13
N ILE A 308 8.97 -23.26 6.64
CA ILE A 308 9.28 -22.26 7.67
C ILE A 308 9.09 -20.82 7.18
N GLN A 309 9.43 -20.52 5.91
CA GLN A 309 9.16 -19.20 5.35
C GLN A 309 7.66 -18.94 5.24
N ARG A 310 6.86 -19.96 4.94
CA ARG A 310 5.41 -19.86 4.86
C ARG A 310 4.77 -19.65 6.24
N GLU A 311 5.26 -20.34 7.26
CA GLU A 311 4.84 -20.14 8.66
C GLU A 311 5.16 -18.72 9.13
N LEU A 312 6.38 -18.25 8.86
CA LEU A 312 6.77 -16.86 9.16
C LEU A 312 5.91 -15.84 8.40
N LEU A 313 5.56 -16.10 7.14
CA LEU A 313 4.62 -15.26 6.39
C LEU A 313 3.25 -15.25 7.05
N ASN A 314 2.72 -16.39 7.49
CA ASN A 314 1.41 -16.45 8.15
C ASN A 314 1.43 -15.67 9.47
N ARG A 315 2.45 -15.85 10.29
CA ARG A 315 2.60 -15.04 11.51
C ARG A 315 2.71 -13.55 11.20
N LEU A 316 3.45 -13.19 10.14
CA LEU A 316 3.54 -11.80 9.65
C LEU A 316 2.16 -11.26 9.25
N TRP A 317 1.35 -12.07 8.54
CA TRP A 317 0.04 -11.65 8.08
C TRP A 317 -0.95 -11.43 9.22
N ASP A 318 -0.94 -12.24 10.27
CA ASP A 318 -1.77 -12.02 11.46
C ASP A 318 -1.49 -10.64 12.06
N LEU A 319 -0.21 -10.32 12.31
CA LEU A 319 0.22 -9.04 12.88
C LEU A 319 -0.07 -7.84 11.94
N VAL A 320 0.11 -8.03 10.65
CA VAL A 320 -0.15 -6.99 9.65
C VAL A 320 -1.65 -6.74 9.50
N CYS A 321 -2.48 -7.79 9.49
CA CYS A 321 -3.94 -7.66 9.47
C CYS A 321 -4.45 -6.92 10.70
N ASP A 322 -3.95 -7.22 11.90
CA ASP A 322 -4.30 -6.49 13.12
C ASP A 322 -3.95 -5.00 13.00
N ARG A 323 -2.72 -4.69 12.60
CA ARG A 323 -2.31 -3.31 12.37
C ARG A 323 -3.20 -2.59 11.36
N LEU A 324 -3.52 -3.22 10.23
CA LEU A 324 -4.28 -2.59 9.16
C LEU A 324 -5.75 -2.46 9.51
N ASN A 325 -6.35 -3.48 10.10
CA ASN A 325 -7.78 -3.47 10.41
C ASN A 325 -8.12 -2.54 11.57
N TYR A 326 -7.30 -2.50 12.60
CA TYR A 326 -7.63 -1.77 13.83
C TYR A 326 -7.01 -0.38 13.94
N PHE A 327 -5.85 -0.13 13.29
CA PHE A 327 -5.08 1.10 13.53
C PHE A 327 -4.77 1.90 12.26
N THR A 328 -4.88 1.31 11.06
CA THR A 328 -4.50 2.02 9.82
C THR A 328 -5.72 2.55 9.08
N PRO A 329 -5.95 3.87 9.06
CA PRO A 329 -7.06 4.43 8.31
C PRO A 329 -6.84 4.35 6.80
N THR A 330 -7.95 4.28 6.07
CA THR A 330 -8.01 4.32 4.62
C THR A 330 -9.07 5.33 4.17
N THR A 331 -9.03 5.76 2.90
CA THR A 331 -10.10 6.58 2.31
C THR A 331 -10.80 5.80 1.21
N LYS A 332 -12.12 5.99 1.12
CA LYS A 332 -12.95 5.40 0.07
C LYS A 332 -13.49 6.48 -0.87
N PRO A 333 -13.62 6.18 -2.17
CA PRO A 333 -14.30 7.07 -3.09
C PRO A 333 -15.79 7.13 -2.73
N THR A 334 -16.32 8.35 -2.58
CA THR A 334 -17.73 8.61 -2.29
C THR A 334 -18.49 9.17 -3.49
N GLY A 335 -17.79 9.43 -4.59
CA GLY A 335 -18.38 9.98 -5.79
C GLY A 335 -17.38 10.72 -6.65
N TYR A 336 -17.90 11.58 -7.49
CA TYR A 336 -17.10 12.40 -8.40
C TYR A 336 -17.56 13.87 -8.32
N THR A 337 -16.61 14.78 -8.46
CA THR A 337 -16.83 16.20 -8.73
C THR A 337 -16.17 16.58 -10.05
N ALA A 338 -16.56 17.71 -10.64
CA ALA A 338 -15.88 18.28 -11.78
C ALA A 338 -14.95 19.41 -11.32
N ASP A 339 -13.75 19.50 -11.90
CA ASP A 339 -12.91 20.69 -11.71
C ASP A 339 -13.42 21.86 -12.59
N ALA A 340 -12.81 23.03 -12.44
CA ALA A 340 -13.17 24.24 -13.19
C ALA A 340 -13.09 24.09 -14.72
N ILE A 341 -12.50 22.98 -15.22
CA ILE A 341 -12.33 22.67 -16.65
C ILE A 341 -13.25 21.49 -17.06
N GLY A 342 -14.14 21.04 -16.16
CA GLY A 342 -15.08 19.93 -16.41
C GLY A 342 -14.46 18.53 -16.31
N ARG A 343 -13.24 18.35 -15.80
CA ARG A 343 -12.61 17.02 -15.62
C ARG A 343 -13.16 16.36 -14.38
N ARG A 344 -13.61 15.11 -14.49
CA ARG A 344 -14.06 14.30 -13.34
C ARG A 344 -12.91 14.07 -12.37
N ARG A 345 -13.14 14.37 -11.09
CA ARG A 345 -12.25 14.06 -9.97
C ARG A 345 -12.98 13.19 -8.97
N ARG A 346 -12.35 12.12 -8.50
CA ARG A 346 -12.88 11.30 -7.41
C ARG A 346 -12.87 12.10 -6.11
N VAL A 347 -14.00 12.07 -5.41
CA VAL A 347 -14.14 12.56 -4.05
C VAL A 347 -13.96 11.37 -3.11
N TYR A 348 -13.28 11.59 -2.01
CA TYR A 348 -13.02 10.58 -1.00
C TYR A 348 -13.58 11.03 0.34
N ASP A 349 -14.01 10.07 1.15
CA ASP A 349 -14.41 10.29 2.52
C ASP A 349 -13.22 10.71 3.43
N LYS A 350 -13.56 10.95 4.70
CA LYS A 350 -12.55 11.14 5.74
C LYS A 350 -11.83 9.81 6.01
N PRO A 351 -10.49 9.81 6.27
CA PRO A 351 -9.78 8.60 6.63
C PRO A 351 -10.37 7.93 7.87
N ARG A 352 -10.71 6.63 7.76
CA ARG A 352 -11.20 5.78 8.85
C ARG A 352 -10.57 4.40 8.77
N THR A 353 -10.37 3.76 9.92
CA THR A 353 -9.90 2.37 9.95
C THR A 353 -11.02 1.42 9.50
N PRO A 354 -10.69 0.22 8.98
CA PRO A 354 -11.69 -0.82 8.73
C PRO A 354 -12.56 -1.13 9.96
N TYR A 355 -11.95 -1.20 11.15
CA TYR A 355 -12.64 -1.33 12.42
C TYR A 355 -13.71 -0.25 12.63
N GLN A 356 -13.35 1.04 12.48
CA GLN A 356 -14.30 2.14 12.62
C GLN A 356 -15.44 2.05 11.60
N ARG A 357 -15.13 1.68 10.35
CA ARG A 357 -16.16 1.51 9.31
C ARG A 357 -17.11 0.36 9.59
N LEU A 358 -16.59 -0.73 10.17
CA LEU A 358 -17.40 -1.88 10.53
C LEU A 358 -18.42 -1.53 11.63
N PHE A 359 -17.99 -0.73 12.62
CA PHE A 359 -18.90 -0.21 13.65
C PHE A 359 -19.94 0.76 13.08
N ASP A 360 -19.53 1.67 12.18
CA ASP A 360 -20.44 2.62 11.54
C ASP A 360 -21.50 1.93 10.65
N ALA A 361 -21.18 0.78 10.08
CA ALA A 361 -22.10 0.03 9.23
C ALA A 361 -23.26 -0.61 10.01
N GLY A 362 -23.14 -0.75 11.34
CA GLY A 362 -24.22 -1.25 12.19
C GLY A 362 -24.60 -2.72 11.98
N VAL A 363 -23.76 -3.51 11.30
CA VAL A 363 -24.02 -4.95 11.01
C VAL A 363 -23.68 -5.88 12.16
N LEU A 364 -22.95 -5.39 13.16
CA LEU A 364 -22.54 -6.17 14.33
C LEU A 364 -23.57 -6.07 15.44
N ASN A 365 -23.88 -7.20 16.06
CA ASN A 365 -24.64 -7.20 17.30
C ASN A 365 -23.79 -6.69 18.50
N PRO A 366 -24.42 -6.31 19.64
CA PRO A 366 -23.67 -5.76 20.78
C PRO A 366 -22.57 -6.67 21.34
N ALA A 367 -22.77 -8.00 21.31
CA ALA A 367 -21.76 -8.95 21.77
C ALA A 367 -20.53 -8.97 20.85
N GLN A 368 -20.73 -8.99 19.55
CA GLN A 368 -19.64 -8.89 18.56
C GLN A 368 -18.90 -7.55 18.67
N GLN A 369 -19.61 -6.44 18.87
CA GLN A 369 -19.00 -5.14 19.10
C GLN A 369 -18.09 -5.13 20.32
N GLN A 370 -18.58 -5.72 21.44
CA GLN A 370 -17.82 -5.83 22.68
C GLN A 370 -16.59 -6.73 22.52
N GLU A 371 -16.72 -7.85 21.83
CA GLU A 371 -15.63 -8.78 21.55
C GLU A 371 -14.51 -8.08 20.75
N LEU A 372 -14.87 -7.42 19.64
CA LEU A 372 -13.91 -6.67 18.81
C LEU A 372 -13.26 -5.50 19.55
N ALA A 373 -14.01 -4.80 20.40
CA ALA A 373 -13.46 -3.71 21.21
C ALA A 373 -12.46 -4.26 22.25
N THR A 374 -12.78 -5.39 22.88
CA THR A 374 -11.90 -6.07 23.83
C THR A 374 -10.63 -6.58 23.13
N TYR A 375 -10.77 -7.20 21.96
CA TYR A 375 -9.65 -7.64 21.16
C TYR A 375 -8.75 -6.46 20.77
N LYS A 376 -9.31 -5.37 20.25
CA LYS A 376 -8.55 -4.16 19.94
C LYS A 376 -7.79 -3.61 21.13
N ALA A 377 -8.42 -3.61 22.32
CA ALA A 377 -7.79 -3.12 23.55
C ALA A 377 -6.64 -4.02 24.03
N SER A 378 -6.64 -5.31 23.67
CA SER A 378 -5.54 -6.23 23.98
C SER A 378 -4.34 -6.11 23.06
N LEU A 379 -4.46 -5.44 21.91
CA LEU A 379 -3.39 -5.31 20.92
C LEU A 379 -2.32 -4.32 21.37
N ASN A 380 -1.10 -4.80 21.57
CA ASN A 380 0.06 -3.97 21.83
C ASN A 380 0.74 -3.56 20.51
N VAL A 381 0.51 -2.33 20.07
CA VAL A 381 1.03 -1.83 18.79
C VAL A 381 2.55 -1.80 18.70
N VAL A 382 3.24 -1.71 19.83
CA VAL A 382 4.71 -1.68 19.89
C VAL A 382 5.27 -3.08 19.70
N GLU A 383 4.72 -4.07 20.39
CA GLU A 383 5.06 -5.49 20.20
C GLU A 383 4.77 -5.94 18.78
N ILE A 384 3.60 -5.61 18.24
CA ILE A 384 3.25 -5.89 16.84
C ILE A 384 4.31 -5.30 15.89
N ALA A 385 4.75 -4.05 16.12
CA ALA A 385 5.76 -3.42 15.28
C ALA A 385 7.12 -4.12 15.37
N ALA A 386 7.57 -4.45 16.59
CA ALA A 386 8.83 -5.11 16.85
C ALA A 386 8.85 -6.56 16.28
N GLU A 387 7.76 -7.29 16.45
CA GLU A 387 7.64 -8.65 15.93
C GLU A 387 7.59 -8.67 14.39
N ILE A 388 6.86 -7.75 13.76
CA ILE A 388 6.87 -7.58 12.30
C ILE A 388 8.31 -7.35 11.79
N ASP A 389 9.06 -6.44 12.41
CA ASP A 389 10.45 -6.18 12.00
C ASP A 389 11.32 -7.43 12.18
N THR A 390 11.22 -8.13 13.29
CA THR A 390 11.93 -9.38 13.57
C THR A 390 11.65 -10.44 12.50
N ILE A 391 10.36 -10.67 12.17
CA ILE A 391 9.97 -11.64 11.15
C ILE A 391 10.49 -11.21 9.78
N GLN A 392 10.39 -9.92 9.43
CA GLN A 392 10.91 -9.40 8.17
C GLN A 392 12.42 -9.59 8.03
N GLN A 393 13.21 -9.33 9.07
CA GLN A 393 14.65 -9.58 9.07
C GLN A 393 14.94 -11.08 8.89
N ARG A 394 14.19 -11.96 9.57
CA ARG A 394 14.31 -13.41 9.41
C ARG A 394 13.98 -13.87 8.00
N LEU A 395 12.90 -13.39 7.41
CA LEU A 395 12.52 -13.69 6.02
C LEU A 395 13.59 -13.24 5.02
N ILE A 396 14.19 -12.06 5.20
CA ILE A 396 15.28 -11.54 4.37
C ILE A 396 16.51 -12.46 4.48
N ALA A 397 16.89 -12.84 5.69
CA ALA A 397 18.02 -13.73 5.93
C ALA A 397 17.82 -15.09 5.26
N LEU A 398 16.63 -15.70 5.42
CA LEU A 398 16.30 -16.98 4.80
C LEU A 398 16.23 -16.89 3.27
N ALA A 399 15.73 -15.80 2.71
CA ALA A 399 15.66 -15.59 1.27
C ALA A 399 17.04 -15.40 0.59
N ALA A 400 18.07 -15.09 1.36
CA ALA A 400 19.45 -14.99 0.87
C ALA A 400 20.11 -16.37 0.72
N ILE A 401 19.55 -17.43 1.32
CA ILE A 401 20.08 -18.78 1.28
C ILE A 401 19.42 -19.53 0.11
N PRO A 402 20.19 -20.23 -0.79
CA PRO A 402 19.59 -21.08 -1.81
C PRO A 402 18.69 -22.16 -1.20
N THR A 403 17.51 -22.37 -1.76
CA THR A 403 16.46 -23.26 -1.22
C THR A 403 16.98 -24.63 -0.79
N ARG A 404 17.73 -25.34 -1.66
CA ARG A 404 18.26 -26.68 -1.35
C ARG A 404 19.22 -26.70 -0.16
N ARG A 405 19.96 -25.63 0.05
CA ARG A 405 20.84 -25.49 1.20
C ARG A 405 20.03 -25.23 2.46
N LEU A 406 19.06 -24.35 2.38
CA LEU A 406 18.17 -24.03 3.48
C LEU A 406 17.36 -25.25 3.94
N GLU A 407 16.82 -26.04 3.02
CA GLU A 407 16.11 -27.30 3.35
C GLU A 407 17.01 -28.26 4.15
N ARG A 408 18.24 -28.51 3.69
CA ARG A 408 19.19 -29.35 4.44
C ARG A 408 19.52 -28.80 5.83
N GLU A 409 19.78 -27.48 5.93
CA GLU A 409 20.08 -26.86 7.22
C GLU A 409 18.89 -26.97 8.20
N LEU A 410 17.65 -26.91 7.71
CA LEU A 410 16.44 -27.07 8.51
C LEU A 410 16.22 -28.55 8.91
N GLU A 411 16.45 -29.50 8.01
CA GLU A 411 16.41 -30.94 8.29
C GLU A 411 17.45 -31.32 9.35
N ASP A 412 18.68 -30.83 9.22
CA ASP A 412 19.75 -31.05 10.20
C ASP A 412 19.42 -30.44 11.57
N GLN A 413 18.77 -29.25 11.61
CA GLN A 413 18.34 -28.63 12.86
C GLN A 413 17.22 -29.42 13.52
N ALA A 414 16.22 -29.86 12.74
CA ALA A 414 15.12 -30.67 13.23
C ALA A 414 15.62 -32.00 13.80
N ALA A 415 16.55 -32.68 13.11
CA ALA A 415 17.18 -33.91 13.58
C ALA A 415 17.92 -33.70 14.91
N ARG A 416 18.65 -32.60 15.08
CA ARG A 416 19.36 -32.27 16.34
C ARG A 416 18.43 -31.91 17.49
N ALA A 417 17.23 -31.40 17.19
CA ALA A 417 16.24 -31.02 18.20
C ALA A 417 15.38 -32.20 18.68
N MET A 418 15.43 -33.36 18.01
CA MET A 418 14.70 -34.54 18.43
C MET A 418 15.32 -35.15 19.70
N PRO A 419 14.51 -35.51 20.71
CA PRO A 419 14.99 -36.26 21.87
C PRO A 419 15.53 -37.61 21.42
N GLU A 420 16.59 -38.09 22.08
CA GLU A 420 17.26 -39.38 21.78
C GLU A 420 16.30 -40.60 21.75
N ALA A 421 15.22 -40.56 22.56
CA ALA A 421 14.18 -41.57 22.61
C ALA A 421 13.32 -41.69 21.32
N ASP A 422 13.22 -40.66 20.50
CA ASP A 422 12.44 -40.66 19.28
C ASP A 422 13.27 -41.09 18.06
N TRP A 423 14.59 -40.96 18.13
CA TRP A 423 15.53 -41.48 17.12
C TRP A 423 15.43 -43.01 16.96
N ILE A 424 15.30 -43.74 18.09
CA ILE A 424 15.22 -45.20 18.10
C ILE A 424 13.89 -45.69 17.46
N LYS A 425 12.81 -44.91 17.51
CA LYS A 425 11.54 -45.30 16.88
C LYS A 425 11.48 -45.06 15.36
N LEU A 426 12.32 -44.19 14.83
CA LEU A 426 12.34 -43.85 13.42
C LEU A 426 13.42 -44.60 12.61
N TYR A 427 14.50 -45.05 13.25
CA TYR A 427 15.67 -45.61 12.59
C TYR A 427 16.18 -46.92 13.24
N GLY A 428 15.55 -47.45 14.27
CA GLY A 428 15.74 -48.79 14.87
C GLY A 428 14.63 -49.71 14.39
#